data_6db35eb6bf359f9cb5b10021a6abe880
#
_entry.id   6db35eb6bf359f9cb5b10021a6abe880
#
_cell.length_a   1.000
_cell.length_b   1.000
_cell.length_c   1.000
_cell.angle_alpha   90.00
_cell.angle_beta   90.00
_cell.angle_gamma   90.00
#
_symmetry.space_group_name_H-M   'P 1'
#
loop_
_entity.id
_entity.type
_entity.pdbx_description
1 polymer ?
#
loop_
_entity_poly.entity_id
_entity_poly.type
_entity_poly.pdbx_seq_one_letter_code
_entity_poly.pdbx_strand_id
1 'polypeptide(L)'
;LDRYCLEFGSTALEYDQIEASLAGADYAVICTPPTKRLDYVETVLRAHVPLYMEKPIATSLEDAEKLKELEKKYDGKIIVGFAHRYRPAFVKMQELVASGAMGDPINVLDIRVGPGYGFRGSPFANSWRTDPKYACGFTIESISHEWNLMTALCGEFETLSANVWCTIPSIPQYDTNFSATMKIKKGGICTIEASWSSDLGANLKGYIGTKGSVFLRGR
;
A
#
# COMPACT_ATOMS: atom_id res chain seq x y z
N LEU A 1 -19.12 -18.75 0.49
CA LEU A 1 -17.95 -19.65 0.59
C LEU A 1 -18.06 -20.81 -0.40
N ASP A 2 -19.15 -21.56 -0.38
CA ASP A 2 -19.37 -22.77 -1.20
C ASP A 2 -19.16 -22.54 -2.70
N ARG A 3 -19.61 -21.38 -3.22
CA ARG A 3 -19.42 -21.04 -4.63
C ARG A 3 -17.93 -20.95 -5.02
N TYR A 4 -17.11 -20.33 -4.17
CA TYR A 4 -15.67 -20.22 -4.42
C TYR A 4 -14.96 -21.56 -4.32
N CYS A 5 -15.36 -22.39 -3.36
CA CYS A 5 -14.83 -23.74 -3.21
C CYS A 5 -15.08 -24.58 -4.45
N LEU A 6 -16.31 -24.51 -5.00
CA LEU A 6 -16.69 -25.23 -6.23
C LEU A 6 -15.95 -24.69 -7.47
N GLU A 7 -15.85 -23.35 -7.61
CA GLU A 7 -15.24 -22.70 -8.77
C GLU A 7 -13.74 -22.95 -8.86
N PHE A 8 -13.04 -22.96 -7.74
CA PHE A 8 -11.57 -23.06 -7.69
C PHE A 8 -11.05 -24.39 -7.14
N GLY A 9 -11.92 -25.35 -6.85
CA GLY A 9 -11.52 -26.64 -6.27
C GLY A 9 -10.86 -26.52 -4.91
N SER A 10 -11.20 -25.47 -4.15
CA SER A 10 -10.63 -25.18 -2.84
C SER A 10 -11.48 -25.75 -1.71
N THR A 11 -10.90 -25.89 -0.53
CA THR A 11 -11.59 -26.32 0.69
C THR A 11 -11.73 -25.17 1.65
N ALA A 12 -12.94 -24.93 2.15
CA ALA A 12 -13.14 -23.99 3.26
C ALA A 12 -12.75 -24.66 4.57
N LEU A 13 -12.04 -23.92 5.42
CA LEU A 13 -11.59 -24.37 6.73
C LEU A 13 -12.08 -23.42 7.80
N GLU A 14 -12.32 -23.92 9.00
CA GLU A 14 -12.57 -23.11 10.18
C GLU A 14 -11.26 -22.52 10.73
N TYR A 15 -11.35 -21.46 11.54
CA TYR A 15 -10.19 -20.74 12.03
C TYR A 15 -9.26 -21.60 12.90
N ASP A 16 -9.79 -22.57 13.64
CA ASP A 16 -9.03 -23.52 14.46
C ASP A 16 -8.22 -24.55 13.64
N GLN A 17 -8.53 -24.67 12.34
CA GLN A 17 -7.86 -25.57 11.40
C GLN A 17 -6.69 -24.94 10.65
N ILE A 18 -6.47 -23.62 10.80
CA ILE A 18 -5.42 -22.88 10.05
C ILE A 18 -4.04 -23.51 10.27
N GLU A 19 -3.65 -23.79 11.50
CA GLU A 19 -2.31 -24.32 11.81
C GLU A 19 -2.08 -25.69 11.14
N ALA A 20 -3.07 -26.57 11.20
CA ALA A 20 -3.00 -27.88 10.56
C ALA A 20 -2.95 -27.77 9.03
N SER A 21 -3.63 -26.78 8.46
CA SER A 21 -3.67 -26.55 7.00
C SER A 21 -2.34 -26.05 6.43
N LEU A 22 -1.44 -25.51 7.26
CA LEU A 22 -0.13 -25.04 6.82
C LEU A 22 0.86 -26.18 6.59
N ALA A 23 0.57 -27.38 7.11
CA ALA A 23 1.43 -28.55 6.88
C ALA A 23 1.44 -28.92 5.39
N GLY A 24 2.60 -28.76 4.74
CA GLY A 24 2.79 -29.03 3.31
C GLY A 24 2.32 -27.91 2.37
N ALA A 25 1.97 -26.74 2.89
CA ALA A 25 1.69 -25.58 2.07
C ALA A 25 2.98 -24.96 1.51
N ASP A 26 3.00 -24.63 0.22
CA ASP A 26 4.12 -23.97 -0.44
C ASP A 26 4.20 -22.48 -0.06
N TYR A 27 3.06 -21.84 0.18
CA TYR A 27 2.95 -20.45 0.63
C TYR A 27 1.58 -20.19 1.26
N ALA A 28 1.49 -19.13 2.03
CA ALA A 28 0.24 -18.63 2.59
C ALA A 28 -0.07 -17.22 2.08
N VAL A 29 -1.36 -16.89 1.96
CA VAL A 29 -1.83 -15.56 1.54
C VAL A 29 -2.77 -15.00 2.60
N ILE A 30 -2.46 -13.81 3.15
CA ILE A 30 -3.32 -13.12 4.10
C ILE A 30 -3.96 -11.90 3.43
N CYS A 31 -5.28 -11.97 3.19
CA CYS A 31 -6.09 -10.90 2.60
C CYS A 31 -7.13 -10.30 3.58
N THR A 32 -7.00 -10.57 4.87
CA THR A 32 -7.88 -10.02 5.89
C THR A 32 -7.75 -8.50 6.00
N PRO A 33 -8.71 -7.79 6.61
CA PRO A 33 -8.56 -6.39 6.97
C PRO A 33 -7.26 -6.13 7.75
N PRO A 34 -6.60 -4.96 7.58
CA PRO A 34 -5.26 -4.71 8.11
C PRO A 34 -5.15 -4.94 9.63
N THR A 35 -6.18 -4.52 10.38
CA THR A 35 -6.23 -4.64 11.85
C THR A 35 -6.30 -6.07 12.38
N LYS A 36 -6.48 -7.06 11.48
CA LYS A 36 -6.63 -8.49 11.84
C LYS A 36 -5.49 -9.38 11.34
N ARG A 37 -4.51 -8.82 10.65
CA ARG A 37 -3.46 -9.61 10.00
C ARG A 37 -2.48 -10.22 10.98
N LEU A 38 -2.04 -9.46 11.97
CA LEU A 38 -1.05 -9.92 12.94
C LEU A 38 -1.49 -11.17 13.69
N ASP A 39 -2.81 -11.36 13.88
CA ASP A 39 -3.37 -12.54 14.52
C ASP A 39 -2.96 -13.84 13.80
N TYR A 40 -2.69 -13.77 12.49
CA TYR A 40 -2.37 -14.94 11.65
C TYR A 40 -0.91 -15.00 11.22
N VAL A 41 -0.20 -13.87 11.19
CA VAL A 41 1.18 -13.80 10.72
C VAL A 41 2.09 -14.69 11.53
N GLU A 42 2.01 -14.65 12.86
CA GLU A 42 2.87 -15.46 13.72
C GLU A 42 2.64 -16.95 13.49
N THR A 43 1.40 -17.39 13.30
CA THR A 43 1.07 -18.79 13.03
C THR A 43 1.71 -19.26 11.72
N VAL A 44 1.63 -18.46 10.66
CA VAL A 44 2.23 -18.79 9.36
C VAL A 44 3.76 -18.83 9.45
N LEU A 45 4.37 -17.83 10.09
CA LEU A 45 5.83 -17.77 10.22
C LEU A 45 6.39 -18.90 11.09
N ARG A 46 5.68 -19.28 12.15
CA ARG A 46 6.05 -20.41 13.01
C ARG A 46 6.05 -21.74 12.24
N ALA A 47 5.18 -21.89 11.26
CA ALA A 47 5.14 -23.05 10.37
C ALA A 47 6.22 -22.99 9.27
N HIS A 48 7.07 -21.96 9.22
CA HIS A 48 8.09 -21.71 8.19
C HIS A 48 7.53 -21.67 6.76
N VAL A 49 6.26 -21.28 6.60
CA VAL A 49 5.62 -21.11 5.29
C VAL A 49 5.84 -19.69 4.79
N PRO A 50 6.32 -19.49 3.55
CA PRO A 50 6.43 -18.16 2.94
C PRO A 50 5.08 -17.45 2.91
N LEU A 51 5.07 -16.16 3.28
CA LEU A 51 3.85 -15.37 3.44
C LEU A 51 3.77 -14.25 2.40
N TYR A 52 2.68 -14.23 1.66
CA TYR A 52 2.21 -13.03 0.96
C TYR A 52 1.10 -12.39 1.78
N MET A 53 1.18 -11.09 2.03
CA MET A 53 0.11 -10.36 2.71
C MET A 53 -0.27 -9.10 1.95
N GLU A 54 -1.56 -8.76 1.97
CA GLU A 54 -2.07 -7.53 1.38
C GLU A 54 -1.53 -6.29 2.10
N LYS A 55 -1.45 -5.19 1.36
CA LYS A 55 -1.15 -3.86 1.93
C LYS A 55 -2.33 -3.34 2.78
N PRO A 56 -2.17 -2.38 3.67
CA PRO A 56 -0.92 -1.83 4.17
C PRO A 56 -0.16 -2.84 5.01
N ILE A 57 1.11 -2.57 5.26
CA ILE A 57 1.97 -3.49 6.02
C ILE A 57 1.49 -3.62 7.48
N ALA A 58 1.04 -2.51 8.05
CA ALA A 58 0.52 -2.40 9.41
C ALA A 58 -0.40 -1.17 9.51
N THR A 59 -1.14 -1.03 10.60
CA THR A 59 -2.02 0.11 10.87
C THR A 59 -1.48 1.05 11.96
N SER A 60 -0.44 0.61 12.66
CA SER A 60 0.29 1.39 13.67
C SER A 60 1.78 1.12 13.58
N LEU A 61 2.59 1.98 14.19
CA LEU A 61 4.03 1.76 14.31
C LEU A 61 4.33 0.53 15.18
N GLU A 62 3.58 0.35 16.25
CA GLU A 62 3.69 -0.82 17.14
C GLU A 62 3.48 -2.14 16.37
N ASP A 63 2.44 -2.22 15.54
CA ASP A 63 2.19 -3.40 14.71
C ASP A 63 3.29 -3.62 13.68
N ALA A 64 3.85 -2.55 13.10
CA ALA A 64 4.95 -2.65 12.16
C ALA A 64 6.24 -3.17 12.82
N GLU A 65 6.55 -2.71 14.03
CA GLU A 65 7.68 -3.18 14.82
C GLU A 65 7.50 -4.65 15.21
N LYS A 66 6.32 -5.03 15.69
CA LYS A 66 5.98 -6.41 16.01
C LYS A 66 6.13 -7.35 14.80
N LEU A 67 5.67 -6.90 13.62
CA LEU A 67 5.83 -7.66 12.38
C LEU A 67 7.30 -7.92 12.06
N LYS A 68 8.15 -6.90 12.20
CA LYS A 68 9.60 -6.98 11.99
C LYS A 68 10.27 -7.93 13.01
N GLU A 69 9.82 -7.92 14.26
CA GLU A 69 10.29 -8.85 15.29
C GLU A 69 9.91 -10.29 14.95
N LEU A 70 8.67 -10.54 14.50
CA LEU A 70 8.20 -11.86 14.10
C LEU A 70 8.98 -12.39 12.88
N GLU A 71 9.19 -11.55 11.86
CA GLU A 71 10.00 -11.91 10.70
C GLU A 71 11.41 -12.36 11.12
N LYS A 72 12.06 -11.59 12.00
CA LYS A 72 13.38 -11.90 12.52
C LYS A 72 13.38 -13.16 13.41
N LYS A 73 12.38 -13.31 14.29
CA LYS A 73 12.26 -14.44 15.24
C LYS A 73 12.15 -15.79 14.53
N TYR A 74 11.41 -15.83 13.43
CA TYR A 74 11.13 -17.06 12.69
C TYR A 74 11.95 -17.21 11.40
N ASP A 75 12.88 -16.30 11.10
CA ASP A 75 13.59 -16.22 9.80
C ASP A 75 12.59 -16.29 8.63
N GLY A 76 11.49 -15.56 8.80
CA GLY A 76 10.32 -15.66 7.93
C GLY A 76 10.48 -14.89 6.63
N LYS A 77 9.85 -15.36 5.57
CA LYS A 77 9.79 -14.67 4.27
C LYS A 77 8.43 -14.03 4.09
N ILE A 78 8.38 -12.70 4.13
CA ILE A 78 7.16 -11.91 3.95
C ILE A 78 7.26 -11.05 2.70
N ILE A 79 6.25 -11.16 1.83
CA ILE A 79 6.05 -10.25 0.70
C ILE A 79 4.77 -9.45 0.92
N VAL A 80 4.85 -8.13 0.83
CA VAL A 80 3.68 -7.25 0.93
C VAL A 80 3.17 -6.86 -0.45
N GLY A 81 1.86 -6.96 -0.65
CA GLY A 81 1.14 -6.81 -1.91
C GLY A 81 1.07 -5.39 -2.46
N PHE A 82 2.19 -4.72 -2.69
CA PHE A 82 2.25 -3.43 -3.37
C PHE A 82 2.15 -3.57 -4.90
N ALA A 83 1.01 -4.07 -5.38
CA ALA A 83 0.79 -4.42 -6.78
C ALA A 83 1.00 -3.25 -7.78
N HIS A 84 0.82 -2.01 -7.37
CA HIS A 84 1.02 -0.84 -8.23
C HIS A 84 2.45 -0.72 -8.76
N ARG A 85 3.43 -1.22 -8.01
CA ARG A 85 4.85 -1.23 -8.41
C ARG A 85 5.13 -2.07 -9.66
N TYR A 86 4.30 -3.05 -9.93
CA TYR A 86 4.45 -3.99 -11.05
C TYR A 86 3.61 -3.61 -12.28
N ARG A 87 2.93 -2.47 -12.27
CA ARG A 87 2.22 -1.98 -13.45
C ARG A 87 3.22 -1.66 -14.58
N PRO A 88 3.00 -2.13 -15.81
CA PRO A 88 4.00 -2.02 -16.89
C PRO A 88 4.51 -0.59 -17.12
N ALA A 89 3.62 0.39 -17.09
CA ALA A 89 4.01 1.79 -17.27
C ALA A 89 4.93 2.30 -16.13
N PHE A 90 4.67 1.88 -14.87
CA PHE A 90 5.53 2.24 -13.75
C PHE A 90 6.88 1.51 -13.79
N VAL A 91 6.88 0.24 -14.16
CA VAL A 91 8.12 -0.54 -14.39
C VAL A 91 8.97 0.18 -15.44
N LYS A 92 8.38 0.62 -16.55
CA LYS A 92 9.10 1.36 -17.59
C LYS A 92 9.67 2.69 -17.09
N MET A 93 8.91 3.41 -16.28
CA MET A 93 9.40 4.64 -15.63
C MET A 93 10.61 4.35 -14.72
N GLN A 94 10.55 3.30 -13.89
CA GLN A 94 11.67 2.86 -13.05
C GLN A 94 12.91 2.50 -13.86
N GLU A 95 12.76 1.76 -14.95
CA GLU A 95 13.87 1.42 -15.87
C GLU A 95 14.56 2.67 -16.41
N LEU A 96 13.77 3.67 -16.88
CA LEU A 96 14.31 4.92 -17.40
C LEU A 96 15.06 5.73 -16.35
N VAL A 97 14.56 5.76 -15.12
CA VAL A 97 15.24 6.44 -14.00
C VAL A 97 16.49 5.66 -13.60
N ALA A 98 16.39 4.35 -13.44
CA ALA A 98 17.51 3.49 -13.03
C ALA A 98 18.65 3.44 -14.05
N SER A 99 18.35 3.57 -15.34
CA SER A 99 19.38 3.66 -16.41
C SER A 99 20.18 4.95 -16.39
N GLY A 100 19.78 5.95 -15.58
CA GLY A 100 20.38 7.28 -15.57
C GLY A 100 20.01 8.17 -16.77
N ALA A 101 19.09 7.73 -17.63
CA ALA A 101 18.63 8.49 -18.79
C ALA A 101 17.96 9.82 -18.39
N MET A 102 17.34 9.87 -17.22
CA MET A 102 16.72 11.10 -16.69
C MET A 102 17.70 11.98 -15.91
N GLY A 103 18.87 11.48 -15.55
CA GLY A 103 19.83 12.19 -14.68
C GLY A 103 19.38 12.21 -13.21
N ASP A 104 20.00 13.10 -12.42
CA ASP A 104 19.69 13.27 -11.01
C ASP A 104 18.31 13.92 -10.82
N PRO A 105 17.56 13.58 -9.76
CA PRO A 105 16.24 14.15 -9.53
C PRO A 105 16.29 15.64 -9.20
N ILE A 106 15.48 16.44 -9.86
CA ILE A 106 15.18 17.84 -9.51
C ILE A 106 13.86 17.88 -8.75
N ASN A 107 12.80 17.40 -9.39
CA ASN A 107 11.48 17.26 -8.78
C ASN A 107 10.87 15.91 -9.16
N VAL A 108 10.29 15.25 -8.18
CA VAL A 108 9.47 14.05 -8.37
C VAL A 108 8.10 14.35 -7.81
N LEU A 109 7.05 14.01 -8.54
CA LEU A 109 5.69 14.35 -8.14
C LEU A 109 4.74 13.18 -8.31
N ASP A 110 3.81 13.09 -7.37
CA ASP A 110 2.68 12.17 -7.41
C ASP A 110 1.40 12.92 -7.07
N ILE A 111 0.48 12.96 -8.02
CA ILE A 111 -0.85 13.53 -7.83
C ILE A 111 -1.86 12.39 -7.98
N ARG A 112 -2.60 12.11 -6.90
CA ARG A 112 -3.62 11.08 -6.88
C ARG A 112 -4.90 11.62 -6.26
N VAL A 113 -5.79 12.10 -7.08
CA VAL A 113 -7.06 12.71 -6.66
C VAL A 113 -8.21 11.97 -7.33
N GLY A 114 -9.28 11.73 -6.59
CA GLY A 114 -10.47 11.09 -7.14
C GLY A 114 -11.49 10.71 -6.07
N PRO A 115 -12.65 10.19 -6.48
CA PRO A 115 -13.64 9.68 -5.55
C PRO A 115 -13.09 8.43 -4.84
N GLY A 116 -13.08 8.48 -3.52
CA GLY A 116 -12.55 7.40 -2.68
C GLY A 116 -13.47 6.20 -2.60
N TYR A 117 -12.89 5.07 -2.29
CA TYR A 117 -13.63 3.87 -1.94
C TYR A 117 -14.45 4.12 -0.66
N GLY A 118 -15.75 3.86 -0.73
CA GLY A 118 -16.62 3.89 0.42
C GLY A 118 -17.27 5.25 0.70
N PHE A 119 -16.91 6.31 -0.01
CA PHE A 119 -17.45 7.63 0.19
C PHE A 119 -18.23 8.10 -1.06
N ARG A 120 -19.26 8.94 -0.88
CA ARG A 120 -20.06 9.55 -1.96
C ARG A 120 -20.74 8.54 -2.91
N GLY A 121 -21.44 7.55 -2.36
CA GLY A 121 -22.21 6.59 -3.14
C GLY A 121 -21.40 5.51 -3.85
N SER A 122 -20.15 5.38 -3.51
CA SER A 122 -19.32 4.25 -3.93
C SER A 122 -19.97 2.92 -3.53
N PRO A 123 -19.91 1.85 -4.36
CA PRO A 123 -20.38 0.52 -3.99
C PRO A 123 -19.69 -0.06 -2.76
N PHE A 124 -18.61 0.55 -2.31
CA PHE A 124 -17.86 0.19 -1.10
C PHE A 124 -18.24 1.02 0.13
N ALA A 125 -19.30 1.87 0.06
CA ALA A 125 -19.73 2.72 1.17
C ALA A 125 -20.02 1.94 2.47
N ASN A 126 -20.47 0.68 2.35
CA ASN A 126 -20.73 -0.22 3.47
C ASN A 126 -19.64 -1.32 3.60
N SER A 127 -18.45 -1.07 3.13
CA SER A 127 -17.35 -2.02 3.26
C SER A 127 -16.62 -1.88 4.59
N TRP A 128 -15.74 -2.83 4.92
CA TRP A 128 -14.89 -2.76 6.11
C TRP A 128 -14.05 -1.47 6.19
N ARG A 129 -13.83 -0.78 5.05
CA ARG A 129 -13.07 0.47 4.97
C ARG A 129 -13.74 1.65 5.65
N THR A 130 -15.05 1.59 5.85
CA THR A 130 -15.84 2.60 6.57
C THR A 130 -16.28 2.13 7.96
N ASP A 131 -16.05 0.87 8.31
CA ASP A 131 -16.30 0.34 9.64
C ASP A 131 -15.20 0.80 10.61
N PRO A 132 -15.53 1.53 11.69
CA PRO A 132 -14.55 1.98 12.69
C PRO A 132 -13.65 0.89 13.27
N LYS A 133 -14.12 -0.35 13.25
CA LYS A 133 -13.38 -1.50 13.75
C LYS A 133 -12.21 -1.92 12.85
N TYR A 134 -12.29 -1.61 11.56
CA TYR A 134 -11.34 -2.11 10.55
C TYR A 134 -10.70 -1.01 9.71
N ALA A 135 -11.31 0.17 9.66
CA ALA A 135 -10.82 1.28 8.88
C ALA A 135 -9.54 1.88 9.49
N CYS A 136 -8.63 2.31 8.63
CA CYS A 136 -7.37 2.93 9.04
C CYS A 136 -7.09 4.27 8.35
N GLY A 137 -8.08 4.84 7.65
CA GLY A 137 -7.98 6.11 6.95
C GLY A 137 -7.27 6.03 5.59
N PHE A 138 -7.31 7.15 4.86
CA PHE A 138 -6.77 7.24 3.51
C PHE A 138 -5.25 7.11 3.45
N THR A 139 -4.56 7.76 4.39
CA THR A 139 -3.09 7.77 4.41
C THR A 139 -2.53 6.35 4.55
N ILE A 140 -3.03 5.57 5.49
CA ILE A 140 -2.56 4.20 5.70
C ILE A 140 -3.07 3.27 4.60
N GLU A 141 -4.35 3.35 4.24
CA GLU A 141 -4.97 2.44 3.27
C GLU A 141 -4.43 2.66 1.84
N SER A 142 -4.27 3.89 1.41
CA SER A 142 -4.04 4.24 0.03
C SER A 142 -2.66 4.86 -0.25
N ILE A 143 -2.22 5.81 0.59
CA ILE A 143 -0.95 6.50 0.36
C ILE A 143 0.25 5.58 0.60
N SER A 144 0.07 4.49 1.34
CA SER A 144 1.07 3.42 1.41
C SER A 144 1.52 2.90 0.03
N HIS A 145 0.63 2.87 -0.98
CA HIS A 145 1.02 2.57 -2.36
C HIS A 145 1.91 3.65 -2.96
N GLU A 146 1.50 4.91 -2.83
CA GLU A 146 2.23 6.04 -3.40
C GLU A 146 3.59 6.19 -2.73
N TRP A 147 3.65 6.00 -1.42
CA TRP A 147 4.90 5.94 -0.66
C TRP A 147 5.85 4.87 -1.22
N ASN A 148 5.35 3.65 -1.43
CA ASN A 148 6.12 2.56 -2.01
C ASN A 148 6.63 2.88 -3.42
N LEU A 149 5.80 3.52 -4.27
CA LEU A 149 6.19 3.92 -5.61
C LEU A 149 7.27 5.01 -5.59
N MET A 150 7.09 6.05 -4.76
CA MET A 150 8.05 7.15 -4.68
C MET A 150 9.39 6.70 -4.10
N THR A 151 9.38 5.84 -3.08
CA THR A 151 10.60 5.23 -2.56
C THR A 151 11.33 4.41 -3.63
N ALA A 152 10.58 3.71 -4.48
CA ALA A 152 11.17 2.94 -5.57
C ALA A 152 11.81 3.81 -6.67
N LEU A 153 11.32 5.03 -6.89
CA LEU A 153 11.88 5.98 -7.86
C LEU A 153 13.04 6.80 -7.27
N CYS A 154 12.87 7.28 -6.05
CA CYS A 154 13.76 8.28 -5.43
C CYS A 154 14.83 7.64 -4.53
N GLY A 155 14.60 6.42 -4.04
CA GLY A 155 15.36 5.86 -2.94
C GLY A 155 14.93 6.47 -1.60
N GLU A 156 15.88 6.79 -0.73
CA GLU A 156 15.63 7.27 0.62
C GLU A 156 15.37 8.77 0.68
N PHE A 157 14.53 9.16 1.62
CA PHE A 157 14.24 10.55 1.96
C PHE A 157 15.01 10.99 3.21
N GLU A 158 15.44 12.25 3.21
CA GLU A 158 16.18 12.88 4.31
C GLU A 158 15.22 13.56 5.30
N THR A 159 14.19 14.22 4.76
CA THR A 159 13.17 14.94 5.54
C THR A 159 11.79 14.72 4.95
N LEU A 160 10.76 14.82 5.80
CA LEU A 160 9.36 14.77 5.45
C LEU A 160 8.61 15.89 6.19
N SER A 161 7.78 16.64 5.45
CA SER A 161 6.73 17.50 6.00
C SER A 161 5.41 17.11 5.37
N ALA A 162 4.38 16.88 6.17
CA ALA A 162 3.09 16.42 5.67
C ALA A 162 1.90 17.06 6.41
N ASN A 163 0.79 17.21 5.71
CA ASN A 163 -0.52 17.55 6.24
C ASN A 163 -1.51 16.44 5.91
N VAL A 164 -2.31 16.08 6.90
CA VAL A 164 -3.35 15.05 6.80
C VAL A 164 -4.63 15.64 7.37
N TRP A 165 -5.72 15.57 6.61
CA TRP A 165 -7.01 16.16 7.06
C TRP A 165 -8.21 15.44 6.45
N CYS A 166 -9.39 15.66 7.04
CA CYS A 166 -10.67 15.17 6.53
C CYS A 166 -11.52 16.33 6.00
N THR A 167 -12.18 16.11 4.87
CA THR A 167 -13.17 17.03 4.28
C THR A 167 -14.54 16.39 4.13
N ILE A 168 -14.76 15.18 4.64
CA ILE A 168 -16.03 14.46 4.56
C ILE A 168 -16.69 14.46 5.95
N PRO A 169 -17.72 15.29 6.19
CA PRO A 169 -18.30 15.47 7.54
C PRO A 169 -18.89 14.20 8.16
N SER A 170 -19.33 13.24 7.35
CA SER A 170 -19.90 11.97 7.84
C SER A 170 -18.89 10.99 8.43
N ILE A 171 -17.60 11.25 8.22
CA ILE A 171 -16.52 10.38 8.69
C ILE A 171 -15.33 11.20 9.23
N PRO A 172 -15.57 12.14 10.17
CA PRO A 172 -14.56 13.09 10.61
C PRO A 172 -13.36 12.43 11.31
N GLN A 173 -13.50 11.19 11.75
CA GLN A 173 -12.46 10.39 12.40
C GLN A 173 -11.43 9.82 11.43
N TYR A 174 -11.67 9.89 10.11
CA TYR A 174 -10.76 9.38 9.09
C TYR A 174 -10.20 10.51 8.24
N ASP A 175 -8.94 10.42 7.94
CA ASP A 175 -8.33 11.27 6.93
C ASP A 175 -8.82 10.89 5.53
N THR A 176 -8.98 11.90 4.70
CA THR A 176 -9.41 11.77 3.29
C THR A 176 -8.52 12.52 2.33
N ASN A 177 -7.57 13.28 2.84
CA ASN A 177 -6.63 14.07 2.08
C ASN A 177 -5.23 13.99 2.68
N PHE A 178 -4.24 14.06 1.80
CA PHE A 178 -2.83 13.98 2.14
C PHE A 178 -2.02 14.90 1.23
N SER A 179 -1.14 15.70 1.82
CA SER A 179 -0.15 16.51 1.11
C SER A 179 1.19 16.37 1.79
N ALA A 180 2.23 16.04 1.05
CA ALA A 180 3.57 15.89 1.60
C ALA A 180 4.66 16.41 0.68
N THR A 181 5.73 16.93 1.31
CA THR A 181 6.97 17.32 0.65
C THR A 181 8.14 16.62 1.34
N MET A 182 9.00 15.97 0.55
CA MET A 182 10.11 15.17 1.03
C MET A 182 11.40 15.58 0.32
N LYS A 183 12.49 15.73 1.07
CA LYS A 183 13.81 15.92 0.49
C LYS A 183 14.44 14.56 0.17
N ILE A 184 14.83 14.36 -1.08
CA ILE A 184 15.45 13.11 -1.53
C ILE A 184 16.94 13.13 -1.13
N LYS A 185 17.46 12.04 -0.54
CA LYS A 185 18.88 11.96 -0.14
C LYS A 185 19.86 12.19 -1.29
N LYS A 186 19.48 11.77 -2.51
CA LYS A 186 20.29 11.99 -3.74
C LYS A 186 20.15 13.40 -4.32
N GLY A 187 19.38 14.27 -3.68
CA GLY A 187 19.05 15.61 -4.17
C GLY A 187 17.64 15.71 -4.74
N GLY A 188 17.13 16.94 -4.84
CA GLY A 188 15.79 17.21 -5.32
C GLY A 188 14.68 17.02 -4.28
N ILE A 189 13.47 17.31 -4.70
CA ILE A 189 12.25 17.27 -3.88
C ILE A 189 11.24 16.30 -4.48
N CYS A 190 10.61 15.50 -3.62
CA CYS A 190 9.45 14.68 -3.96
C CYS A 190 8.20 15.27 -3.30
N THR A 191 7.11 15.37 -4.05
CA THR A 191 5.80 15.80 -3.52
C THR A 191 4.75 14.75 -3.79
N ILE A 192 3.83 14.55 -2.82
CA ILE A 192 2.64 13.73 -2.98
C ILE A 192 1.43 14.58 -2.62
N GLU A 193 0.51 14.73 -3.57
CA GLU A 193 -0.79 15.39 -3.40
C GLU A 193 -1.89 14.37 -3.67
N ALA A 194 -2.69 14.08 -2.66
CA ALA A 194 -3.68 13.02 -2.79
C ALA A 194 -4.99 13.34 -2.05
N SER A 195 -6.11 12.91 -2.65
CA SER A 195 -7.43 13.13 -2.09
C SER A 195 -8.41 12.05 -2.52
N TRP A 196 -9.24 11.61 -1.58
CA TRP A 196 -10.45 10.83 -1.84
C TRP A 196 -11.72 11.69 -1.92
N SER A 197 -11.59 12.99 -1.73
CA SER A 197 -12.74 13.89 -1.56
C SER A 197 -13.16 14.62 -2.84
N SER A 198 -12.49 14.36 -3.96
CA SER A 198 -12.80 15.01 -5.25
C SER A 198 -13.68 14.12 -6.13
N ASP A 199 -14.66 14.71 -6.79
CA ASP A 199 -15.49 14.01 -7.78
C ASP A 199 -14.77 13.84 -9.13
N LEU A 200 -13.74 14.64 -9.38
CA LEU A 200 -12.92 14.56 -10.59
C LEU A 200 -11.61 13.80 -10.26
N GLY A 201 -11.29 12.85 -11.13
CA GLY A 201 -10.05 12.08 -11.00
C GLY A 201 -8.86 12.75 -11.67
N ALA A 202 -7.71 12.73 -10.97
CA ALA A 202 -6.41 13.03 -11.56
C ALA A 202 -5.38 12.04 -11.02
N ASN A 203 -4.61 11.45 -11.94
CA ASN A 203 -3.52 10.54 -11.58
C ASN A 203 -2.32 10.86 -12.46
N LEU A 204 -1.30 11.46 -11.85
CA LEU A 204 -0.08 11.87 -12.53
C LEU A 204 1.12 11.53 -11.67
N LYS A 205 2.08 10.82 -12.23
CA LYS A 205 3.40 10.64 -11.62
C LYS A 205 4.45 11.21 -12.55
N GLY A 206 5.38 11.97 -12.02
CA GLY A 206 6.43 12.61 -12.79
C GLY A 206 7.80 12.48 -12.13
N TYR A 207 8.80 12.25 -12.94
CA TYR A 207 10.21 12.39 -12.57
C TYR A 207 10.83 13.42 -13.49
N ILE A 208 11.30 14.53 -12.92
CA ILE A 208 11.97 15.63 -13.61
C ILE A 208 13.43 15.58 -13.16
N GLY A 209 14.30 15.19 -14.05
CA GLY A 209 15.72 15.05 -13.78
C GLY A 209 16.57 16.02 -14.57
N THR A 210 17.87 16.04 -14.29
CA THR A 210 18.86 16.96 -14.90
C THR A 210 19.11 16.70 -16.40
N LYS A 211 18.72 15.52 -16.92
CA LYS A 211 18.92 15.14 -18.32
C LYS A 211 17.61 14.93 -19.09
N GLY A 212 16.50 14.82 -18.38
CA GLY A 212 15.21 14.56 -19.01
C GLY A 212 14.08 14.39 -18.00
N SER A 213 12.86 14.18 -18.52
CA SER A 213 11.68 14.00 -17.69
C SER A 213 10.81 12.88 -18.24
N VAL A 214 10.16 12.14 -17.33
CA VAL A 214 9.17 11.12 -17.67
C VAL A 214 7.92 11.30 -16.83
N PHE A 215 6.76 11.15 -17.46
CA PHE A 215 5.46 11.30 -16.82
C PHE A 215 4.56 10.11 -17.12
N LEU A 216 3.87 9.62 -16.10
CA LEU A 216 2.77 8.69 -16.22
C LEU A 216 1.47 9.44 -15.96
N ARG A 217 0.54 9.34 -16.91
CA ARG A 217 -0.83 9.83 -16.74
C ARG A 217 -1.78 8.64 -16.70
N GLY A 218 -2.56 8.52 -15.64
CA GLY A 218 -3.65 7.58 -15.50
C GLY A 218 -5.00 8.27 -15.65
N ARG A 219 -6.02 7.50 -16.05
CA ARG A 219 -7.43 7.93 -16.02
C ARG A 219 -7.97 7.76 -14.61
#